data_07b05138f48d2f1381da4ef4a2073eaa
#
_entry.id   07b05138f48d2f1381da4ef4a2073eaa
#
_cell.length_a   1.000
_cell.length_b   1.000
_cell.length_c   1.000
_cell.angle_alpha   90.00
_cell.angle_beta   90.00
_cell.angle_gamma   90.00
#
_symmetry.space_group_name_H-M   'P 1'
#
loop_
_entity.id
_entity.type
_entity.pdbx_description
1 polymer ?
#
loop_
_entity_poly.entity_id
_entity_poly.type
_entity_poly.pdbx_seq_one_letter_code
_entity_poly.pdbx_strand_id
1 'polypeptide(L)'
;MPLVNFSDLDFDQIKTSIKDYLRSNSNFTDYDFEGSNLSTIIDVLAYNTYITSYNANMLSNEVFIDSATLRENVVSLARNIGYVPRSKRASRANISFFVDTSELSSQPEVITLNRGPVATSETFGGDSYTFNILDDITVTVNDEEADFDNISIVQGTYINTTFTVDSFDPDQRFILPNANIDTSTLRVSVKPSAGSRISRKYTQSDSLFNVTPSSPVYWVQEIEDERYELIFGDG
;
A
#
# COMPACT_ATOMS: atom_id res chain seq x y z
N MET A 1 -0.03 -22.75 4.59
CA MET A 1 0.79 -23.97 4.35
C MET A 1 1.93 -23.98 5.34
N PRO A 2 2.41 -25.14 5.81
CA PRO A 2 3.65 -25.17 6.57
C PRO A 2 4.81 -24.76 5.66
N LEU A 3 5.77 -24.01 6.23
CA LEU A 3 7.01 -23.67 5.54
C LEU A 3 7.70 -24.96 5.06
N VAL A 4 8.13 -24.98 3.82
CA VAL A 4 8.84 -26.10 3.24
C VAL A 4 10.33 -25.93 3.51
N ASN A 5 10.94 -26.90 4.20
CA ASN A 5 12.38 -26.96 4.37
C ASN A 5 12.97 -27.81 3.26
N PHE A 6 13.78 -27.19 2.40
CA PHE A 6 14.47 -27.88 1.29
C PHE A 6 15.84 -28.42 1.71
N SER A 7 16.37 -27.97 2.83
CA SER A 7 17.65 -28.41 3.38
C SER A 7 17.58 -28.51 4.89
N ASP A 8 18.39 -29.37 5.47
CA ASP A 8 18.54 -29.51 6.91
C ASP A 8 19.23 -28.25 7.47
N LEU A 9 18.67 -27.68 8.56
CA LEU A 9 19.15 -26.48 9.22
C LEU A 9 19.83 -26.78 10.56
N ASP A 10 20.31 -28.01 10.75
CA ASP A 10 21.04 -28.39 11.97
C ASP A 10 22.55 -28.21 11.77
N PHE A 11 23.12 -27.22 12.49
CA PHE A 11 24.56 -26.93 12.45
C PHE A 11 25.39 -28.14 12.85
N ASP A 12 24.98 -28.87 13.89
CA ASP A 12 25.73 -30.01 14.41
C ASP A 12 25.69 -31.20 13.44
N GLN A 13 24.57 -31.41 12.74
CA GLN A 13 24.47 -32.41 11.68
C GLN A 13 25.36 -32.06 10.49
N ILE A 14 25.39 -30.80 10.08
CA ILE A 14 26.27 -30.32 8.99
C ILE A 14 27.73 -30.56 9.39
N LYS A 15 28.11 -30.15 10.60
CA LYS A 15 29.47 -30.35 11.14
C LYS A 15 29.84 -31.84 11.17
N THR A 16 28.94 -32.69 11.64
CA THR A 16 29.13 -34.16 11.70
C THR A 16 29.30 -34.72 10.28
N SER A 17 28.48 -34.31 9.33
CA SER A 17 28.58 -34.73 7.93
C SER A 17 29.92 -34.37 7.30
N ILE A 18 30.45 -33.19 7.58
CA ILE A 18 31.79 -32.77 7.12
C ILE A 18 32.89 -33.64 7.76
N LYS A 19 32.78 -33.89 9.08
CA LYS A 19 33.73 -34.77 9.78
C LYS A 19 33.71 -36.22 9.24
N ASP A 20 32.52 -36.74 8.96
CA ASP A 20 32.38 -38.12 8.40
C ASP A 20 32.95 -38.20 6.98
N TYR A 21 32.78 -37.16 6.17
CA TYR A 21 33.45 -37.08 4.86
C TYR A 21 34.96 -37.06 4.98
N LEU A 22 35.52 -36.27 5.91
CA LEU A 22 36.97 -36.25 6.15
C LEU A 22 37.50 -37.60 6.70
N ARG A 23 36.72 -38.27 7.57
CA ARG A 23 37.04 -39.59 8.09
C ARG A 23 37.16 -40.65 6.99
N SER A 24 36.35 -40.53 5.95
CA SER A 24 36.44 -41.41 4.78
C SER A 24 37.71 -41.17 3.94
N ASN A 25 38.42 -40.06 4.17
CA ASN A 25 39.59 -39.66 3.43
C ASN A 25 40.84 -39.70 4.34
N SER A 26 41.64 -40.73 4.20
CA SER A 26 42.78 -41.06 5.08
C SER A 26 43.92 -40.03 5.16
N ASN A 27 43.85 -38.96 4.36
CA ASN A 27 44.87 -37.92 4.34
C ASN A 27 44.71 -36.86 5.46
N PHE A 28 43.58 -36.90 6.20
CA PHE A 28 43.30 -35.94 7.29
C PHE A 28 43.21 -36.68 8.62
N THR A 29 44.04 -36.26 9.59
CA THR A 29 44.13 -36.97 10.89
C THR A 29 43.83 -36.06 12.09
N ASP A 30 43.71 -34.75 11.89
CA ASP A 30 43.63 -33.74 13.00
C ASP A 30 42.23 -33.07 13.11
N TYR A 31 41.22 -33.61 12.42
CA TYR A 31 39.88 -33.01 12.35
C TYR A 31 39.01 -33.26 13.59
N ASP A 32 39.35 -34.24 14.41
CA ASP A 32 38.58 -34.59 15.63
C ASP A 32 39.05 -33.84 16.88
N PHE A 33 40.22 -33.21 16.83
CA PHE A 33 40.70 -32.41 17.94
C PHE A 33 40.10 -30.99 17.95
N GLU A 34 39.28 -30.70 18.94
CA GLU A 34 38.50 -29.44 18.99
C GLU A 34 39.33 -28.16 19.02
N GLY A 35 40.58 -28.24 19.45
CA GLY A 35 41.51 -27.10 19.45
C GLY A 35 42.36 -26.99 18.16
N SER A 36 42.17 -27.86 17.17
CA SER A 36 42.94 -27.83 15.95
C SER A 36 42.49 -26.72 15.00
N ASN A 37 43.42 -26.22 14.18
CA ASN A 37 43.11 -25.26 13.11
C ASN A 37 42.10 -25.86 12.11
N LEU A 38 42.18 -27.17 11.87
CA LEU A 38 41.27 -27.85 10.96
C LEU A 38 39.84 -27.93 11.54
N SER A 39 39.68 -28.19 12.84
CA SER A 39 38.38 -28.11 13.51
C SER A 39 37.74 -26.74 13.42
N THR A 40 38.53 -25.68 13.58
CA THR A 40 38.06 -24.29 13.43
C THR A 40 37.58 -24.00 11.98
N ILE A 41 38.30 -24.52 10.98
CA ILE A 41 37.90 -24.40 9.57
C ILE A 41 36.57 -25.14 9.31
N ILE A 42 36.42 -26.34 9.90
CA ILE A 42 35.17 -27.12 9.81
C ILE A 42 34.01 -26.34 10.40
N ASP A 43 34.19 -25.67 11.53
CA ASP A 43 33.15 -24.86 12.16
C ASP A 43 32.76 -23.70 11.28
N VAL A 44 33.71 -23.00 10.66
CA VAL A 44 33.44 -21.90 9.71
C VAL A 44 32.69 -22.41 8.46
N LEU A 45 33.08 -23.57 7.92
CA LEU A 45 32.40 -24.19 6.77
C LEU A 45 30.98 -24.63 7.12
N ALA A 46 30.81 -25.26 8.29
CA ALA A 46 29.48 -25.64 8.77
C ALA A 46 28.56 -24.44 8.99
N TYR A 47 29.10 -23.37 9.58
CA TYR A 47 28.35 -22.13 9.76
C TYR A 47 27.97 -21.47 8.43
N ASN A 48 28.90 -21.39 7.48
CA ASN A 48 28.60 -20.87 6.14
C ASN A 48 27.53 -21.71 5.43
N THR A 49 27.63 -23.04 5.51
CA THR A 49 26.62 -23.93 4.93
C THR A 49 25.26 -23.75 5.59
N TYR A 50 25.23 -23.62 6.93
CA TYR A 50 24.01 -23.32 7.69
C TYR A 50 23.33 -22.04 7.20
N ILE A 51 24.07 -20.92 7.13
CA ILE A 51 23.54 -19.64 6.65
C ILE A 51 23.09 -19.72 5.19
N THR A 52 23.86 -20.40 4.34
CA THR A 52 23.48 -20.59 2.92
C THR A 52 22.20 -21.40 2.78
N SER A 53 22.05 -22.45 3.56
CA SER A 53 20.83 -23.29 3.59
C SER A 53 19.62 -22.51 4.14
N TYR A 54 19.84 -21.70 5.18
CA TYR A 54 18.80 -20.80 5.70
C TYR A 54 18.29 -19.82 4.63
N ASN A 55 19.23 -19.16 3.95
CA ASN A 55 18.89 -18.23 2.87
C ASN A 55 18.19 -18.92 1.71
N ALA A 56 18.61 -20.14 1.35
CA ALA A 56 17.98 -20.92 0.30
C ALA A 56 16.54 -21.30 0.66
N ASN A 57 16.30 -21.75 1.90
CA ASN A 57 14.95 -22.06 2.38
C ASN A 57 14.07 -20.79 2.41
N MET A 58 14.60 -19.67 2.87
CA MET A 58 13.89 -18.40 2.88
C MET A 58 13.50 -17.97 1.47
N LEU A 59 14.45 -17.95 0.54
CA LEU A 59 14.19 -17.63 -0.87
C LEU A 59 13.13 -18.57 -1.48
N SER A 60 13.24 -19.86 -1.23
CA SER A 60 12.28 -20.84 -1.77
C SER A 60 10.86 -20.62 -1.25
N ASN A 61 10.71 -20.22 0.01
CA ASN A 61 9.39 -19.91 0.58
C ASN A 61 8.83 -18.60 0.04
N GLU A 62 9.68 -17.60 -0.23
CA GLU A 62 9.25 -16.31 -0.76
C GLU A 62 8.82 -16.33 -2.24
N VAL A 63 9.13 -17.41 -2.99
CA VAL A 63 8.71 -17.56 -4.39
C VAL A 63 7.22 -17.92 -4.53
N PHE A 64 6.62 -18.53 -3.52
CA PHE A 64 5.24 -18.98 -3.57
C PHE A 64 4.34 -18.09 -2.72
N ILE A 65 3.21 -17.65 -3.27
CA ILE A 65 2.27 -16.78 -2.59
C ILE A 65 1.73 -17.33 -1.27
N ASP A 66 1.61 -18.66 -1.16
CA ASP A 66 1.09 -19.36 0.02
C ASP A 66 2.09 -19.44 1.18
N SER A 67 3.38 -19.32 0.89
CA SER A 67 4.47 -19.45 1.88
C SER A 67 5.27 -18.16 2.06
N ALA A 68 5.09 -17.18 1.17
CA ALA A 68 5.73 -15.88 1.28
C ALA A 68 5.29 -15.16 2.57
N THR A 69 6.26 -14.64 3.30
CA THR A 69 6.06 -13.94 4.57
C THR A 69 6.20 -12.44 4.45
N LEU A 70 7.01 -11.99 3.49
CA LEU A 70 7.20 -10.56 3.23
C LEU A 70 6.06 -10.03 2.37
N ARG A 71 5.34 -9.01 2.89
CA ARG A 71 4.21 -8.40 2.21
C ARG A 71 4.55 -7.95 0.77
N GLU A 72 5.73 -7.38 0.57
CA GLU A 72 6.20 -6.90 -0.74
C GLU A 72 6.29 -8.02 -1.77
N ASN A 73 6.77 -9.20 -1.35
CA ASN A 73 6.84 -10.37 -2.22
C ASN A 73 5.44 -10.90 -2.54
N VAL A 74 4.55 -10.96 -1.54
CA VAL A 74 3.13 -11.37 -1.74
C VAL A 74 2.44 -10.41 -2.73
N VAL A 75 2.63 -9.11 -2.58
CA VAL A 75 2.08 -8.09 -3.49
C VAL A 75 2.63 -8.25 -4.90
N SER A 76 3.95 -8.48 -5.03
CA SER A 76 4.60 -8.70 -6.32
C SER A 76 4.09 -9.95 -7.03
N LEU A 77 3.97 -11.06 -6.30
CA LEU A 77 3.42 -12.32 -6.83
C LEU A 77 1.94 -12.18 -7.22
N ALA A 78 1.14 -11.53 -6.39
CA ALA A 78 -0.28 -11.27 -6.66
C ALA A 78 -0.46 -10.42 -7.93
N ARG A 79 0.41 -9.45 -8.15
CA ARG A 79 0.40 -8.60 -9.35
C ARG A 79 0.67 -9.41 -10.62
N ASN A 80 1.58 -10.39 -10.58
CA ASN A 80 1.87 -11.26 -11.72
C ASN A 80 0.65 -12.07 -12.20
N ILE A 81 -0.31 -12.34 -11.31
CA ILE A 81 -1.58 -13.01 -11.66
C ILE A 81 -2.73 -12.01 -11.90
N GLY A 82 -2.43 -10.70 -11.99
CA GLY A 82 -3.41 -9.66 -12.27
C GLY A 82 -4.25 -9.23 -11.06
N TYR A 83 -3.89 -9.63 -9.84
CA TYR A 83 -4.56 -9.19 -8.62
C TYR A 83 -3.90 -7.95 -8.05
N VAL A 84 -4.67 -6.88 -7.88
CA VAL A 84 -4.22 -5.66 -7.20
C VAL A 84 -4.69 -5.73 -5.74
N PRO A 85 -3.77 -5.77 -4.77
CA PRO A 85 -4.11 -5.77 -3.35
C PRO A 85 -4.91 -4.52 -2.99
N ARG A 86 -5.91 -4.70 -2.12
CA ARG A 86 -6.72 -3.59 -1.64
C ARG A 86 -5.98 -2.83 -0.56
N SER A 87 -6.11 -1.51 -0.60
CA SER A 87 -5.66 -0.63 0.47
C SER A 87 -6.43 -0.84 1.78
N LYS A 88 -5.95 -0.26 2.84
CA LYS A 88 -6.74 -0.08 4.06
C LYS A 88 -8.02 0.68 3.72
N ARG A 89 -9.12 0.36 4.40
CA ARG A 89 -10.39 1.05 4.22
C ARG A 89 -10.73 1.87 5.45
N ALA A 90 -11.07 3.12 5.22
CA ALA A 90 -11.58 4.00 6.24
C ALA A 90 -13.03 3.60 6.64
N SER A 91 -13.37 3.81 7.91
CA SER A 91 -14.73 3.65 8.40
C SER A 91 -15.65 4.64 7.71
N ARG A 92 -16.88 4.21 7.43
CA ARG A 92 -17.89 5.04 6.75
C ARG A 92 -19.16 5.07 7.57
N ALA A 93 -19.82 6.22 7.53
CA ALA A 93 -21.15 6.40 8.11
C ALA A 93 -21.99 7.29 7.19
N ASN A 94 -23.29 7.25 7.38
CA ASN A 94 -24.23 8.18 6.75
C ASN A 94 -24.83 9.06 7.83
N ILE A 95 -24.90 10.35 7.57
CA ILE A 95 -25.51 11.34 8.46
C ILE A 95 -26.57 12.14 7.72
N SER A 96 -27.55 12.61 8.45
CA SER A 96 -28.53 13.60 7.96
C SER A 96 -28.55 14.75 8.94
N PHE A 97 -28.60 15.96 8.42
CA PHE A 97 -28.72 17.20 9.20
C PHE A 97 -29.32 18.30 8.32
N PHE A 98 -29.84 19.31 8.93
CA PHE A 98 -30.31 20.51 8.23
C PHE A 98 -29.54 21.74 8.66
N VAL A 99 -29.56 22.74 7.81
CA VAL A 99 -29.02 24.07 8.09
C VAL A 99 -30.18 25.05 8.09
N ASP A 100 -30.46 25.64 9.26
CA ASP A 100 -31.47 26.67 9.43
C ASP A 100 -30.93 27.99 8.88
N THR A 101 -31.67 28.59 7.97
CA THR A 101 -31.36 29.90 7.34
C THR A 101 -32.31 31.01 7.73
N SER A 102 -33.23 30.78 8.67
CA SER A 102 -34.27 31.72 9.10
C SER A 102 -33.71 33.04 9.62
N GLU A 103 -32.53 33.04 10.24
CA GLU A 103 -31.88 34.26 10.76
C GLU A 103 -31.12 35.06 9.70
N LEU A 104 -31.01 34.55 8.45
CA LEU A 104 -30.32 35.26 7.39
C LEU A 104 -31.16 36.42 6.83
N SER A 105 -30.57 37.59 6.72
CA SER A 105 -31.23 38.76 6.15
C SER A 105 -31.56 38.64 4.66
N SER A 106 -30.98 37.68 3.97
CA SER A 106 -31.26 37.31 2.58
C SER A 106 -31.12 35.78 2.43
N GLN A 107 -32.20 35.15 2.00
CA GLN A 107 -32.24 33.71 1.82
C GLN A 107 -31.45 33.31 0.57
N PRO A 108 -30.43 32.42 0.70
CA PRO A 108 -29.75 31.85 -0.46
C PRO A 108 -30.66 30.83 -1.17
N GLU A 109 -30.59 30.73 -2.48
CA GLU A 109 -31.29 29.69 -3.22
C GLU A 109 -30.70 28.30 -2.98
N VAL A 110 -29.39 28.22 -2.73
CA VAL A 110 -28.64 26.98 -2.55
C VAL A 110 -27.57 27.14 -1.47
N ILE A 111 -27.30 26.08 -0.76
CA ILE A 111 -26.15 25.94 0.14
C ILE A 111 -25.24 24.81 -0.36
N THR A 112 -23.94 25.07 -0.42
CA THR A 112 -22.94 24.08 -0.81
C THR A 112 -22.08 23.72 0.38
N LEU A 113 -22.11 22.43 0.74
CA LEU A 113 -21.19 21.83 1.67
C LEU A 113 -19.92 21.42 0.91
N ASN A 114 -18.84 22.14 1.15
CA ASN A 114 -17.57 21.87 0.47
C ASN A 114 -16.94 20.57 0.99
N ARG A 115 -16.29 19.81 0.10
CA ARG A 115 -15.51 18.64 0.45
C ARG A 115 -14.48 18.95 1.55
N GLY A 116 -14.28 18.00 2.43
CA GLY A 116 -13.39 18.14 3.59
C GLY A 116 -14.07 17.73 4.90
N PRO A 117 -13.53 18.15 6.05
CA PRO A 117 -14.05 17.78 7.35
C PRO A 117 -15.45 18.37 7.59
N VAL A 118 -16.38 17.51 7.98
CA VAL A 118 -17.79 17.88 8.20
C VAL A 118 -18.27 17.50 9.59
N ALA A 119 -17.69 16.50 10.21
CA ALA A 119 -18.08 16.05 11.54
C ALA A 119 -16.87 15.55 12.34
N THR A 120 -16.98 15.65 13.66
CA THR A 120 -16.02 15.08 14.60
C THR A 120 -16.80 14.23 15.61
N SER A 121 -16.30 13.04 15.91
CA SER A 121 -16.93 12.20 16.93
C SER A 121 -16.72 12.79 18.33
N GLU A 122 -17.55 12.38 19.27
CA GLU A 122 -17.21 12.47 20.68
C GLU A 122 -15.95 11.66 20.97
N THR A 123 -15.32 11.95 22.13
CA THR A 123 -14.14 11.22 22.56
C THR A 123 -14.50 9.79 22.91
N PHE A 124 -13.92 8.84 22.19
CA PHE A 124 -14.05 7.42 22.43
C PHE A 124 -12.67 6.80 22.67
N GLY A 125 -12.47 6.19 23.83
CA GLY A 125 -11.19 5.57 24.20
C GLY A 125 -10.03 6.57 24.39
N GLY A 126 -10.30 7.87 24.50
CA GLY A 126 -9.30 8.93 24.61
C GLY A 126 -9.03 9.68 23.30
N ASP A 127 -9.57 9.19 22.18
CA ASP A 127 -9.38 9.77 20.85
C ASP A 127 -10.71 10.31 20.28
N SER A 128 -10.62 11.39 19.51
CA SER A 128 -11.71 11.89 18.66
C SER A 128 -11.39 11.65 17.19
N TYR A 129 -12.41 11.32 16.42
CA TYR A 129 -12.25 10.98 15.01
C TYR A 129 -12.92 12.03 14.13
N THR A 130 -12.18 12.49 13.11
CA THR A 130 -12.69 13.42 12.11
C THR A 130 -13.28 12.65 10.94
N PHE A 131 -14.44 13.11 10.45
CA PHE A 131 -15.12 12.56 9.29
C PHE A 131 -15.21 13.62 8.20
N ASN A 132 -15.00 13.18 6.96
CA ASN A 132 -14.94 14.05 5.78
C ASN A 132 -15.96 13.60 4.74
N ILE A 133 -16.44 14.56 3.95
CA ILE A 133 -17.07 14.29 2.66
C ILE A 133 -16.05 14.38 1.54
N LEU A 134 -16.23 13.58 0.51
CA LEU A 134 -15.26 13.43 -0.58
C LEU A 134 -15.51 14.38 -1.75
N ASP A 135 -16.74 14.78 -1.95
CA ASP A 135 -17.19 15.65 -3.03
C ASP A 135 -18.06 16.78 -2.48
N ASP A 136 -18.11 17.92 -3.17
CA ASP A 136 -18.98 19.04 -2.82
C ASP A 136 -20.46 18.64 -3.00
N ILE A 137 -21.30 18.98 -2.03
CA ILE A 137 -22.74 18.65 -2.04
C ILE A 137 -23.51 19.97 -2.00
N THR A 138 -24.35 20.19 -3.00
CA THR A 138 -25.20 21.38 -3.08
C THR A 138 -26.65 20.99 -2.94
N VAL A 139 -27.37 21.65 -2.04
CA VAL A 139 -28.79 21.47 -1.81
C VAL A 139 -29.53 22.82 -1.99
N THR A 140 -30.79 22.75 -2.37
CA THR A 140 -31.67 23.93 -2.43
C THR A 140 -32.23 24.23 -1.06
N VAL A 141 -32.39 25.49 -0.76
CA VAL A 141 -33.06 25.96 0.46
C VAL A 141 -34.58 25.98 0.20
N ASN A 142 -35.34 25.31 1.05
CA ASN A 142 -36.79 25.28 1.02
C ASN A 142 -37.31 25.63 2.42
N ASP A 143 -38.28 26.53 2.53
CA ASP A 143 -38.91 26.92 3.80
C ASP A 143 -37.89 27.29 4.90
N GLU A 144 -36.84 28.05 4.50
CA GLU A 144 -35.75 28.51 5.38
C GLU A 144 -34.82 27.39 5.90
N GLU A 145 -34.91 26.18 5.35
CA GLU A 145 -34.08 25.07 5.70
C GLU A 145 -33.37 24.49 4.47
N ALA A 146 -32.13 24.06 4.67
CA ALA A 146 -31.35 23.29 3.70
C ALA A 146 -31.08 21.88 4.24
N ASP A 147 -31.76 20.87 3.68
CA ASP A 147 -31.69 19.49 4.14
C ASP A 147 -30.55 18.73 3.46
N PHE A 148 -29.64 18.21 4.26
CA PHE A 148 -28.55 17.32 3.84
C PHE A 148 -28.87 15.89 4.29
N ASP A 149 -29.56 15.15 3.43
CA ASP A 149 -30.01 13.81 3.75
C ASP A 149 -29.06 12.71 3.27
N ASN A 150 -28.82 11.72 4.15
CA ASN A 150 -28.08 10.51 3.86
C ASN A 150 -26.67 10.77 3.26
N ILE A 151 -25.97 11.76 3.80
CA ILE A 151 -24.64 12.15 3.36
C ILE A 151 -23.64 11.09 3.83
N SER A 152 -22.92 10.51 2.87
CA SER A 152 -21.85 9.56 3.18
C SER A 152 -20.59 10.28 3.65
N ILE A 153 -20.14 9.96 4.86
CA ILE A 153 -18.92 10.49 5.47
C ILE A 153 -17.91 9.38 5.67
N VAL A 154 -16.63 9.75 5.60
CA VAL A 154 -15.48 8.83 5.69
C VAL A 154 -14.54 9.32 6.79
N GLN A 155 -14.16 8.41 7.69
CA GLN A 155 -13.19 8.70 8.74
C GLN A 155 -11.79 8.95 8.16
N GLY A 156 -11.09 9.94 8.69
CA GLY A 156 -9.69 10.21 8.38
C GLY A 156 -9.40 11.70 8.24
N THR A 157 -8.23 12.01 7.71
CA THR A 157 -7.82 13.37 7.39
C THR A 157 -7.81 13.54 5.88
N TYR A 158 -8.49 14.57 5.39
CA TYR A 158 -8.47 14.90 3.97
C TYR A 158 -7.12 15.54 3.60
N ILE A 159 -6.40 14.91 2.69
CA ILE A 159 -5.08 15.36 2.23
C ILE A 159 -5.17 15.69 0.74
N ASN A 160 -4.66 16.83 0.36
CA ASN A 160 -4.55 17.26 -1.03
C ASN A 160 -3.07 17.28 -1.44
N THR A 161 -2.72 16.52 -2.46
CA THR A 161 -1.37 16.47 -3.03
C THR A 161 -1.41 16.93 -4.47
N THR A 162 -0.49 17.80 -4.87
CA THR A 162 -0.37 18.29 -6.23
C THR A 162 0.98 17.90 -6.80
N PHE A 163 0.95 17.29 -7.98
CA PHE A 163 2.13 16.99 -8.78
C PHE A 163 2.17 17.93 -10.01
N THR A 164 3.37 18.34 -10.38
CA THR A 164 3.59 19.06 -11.64
C THR A 164 4.27 18.09 -12.60
N VAL A 165 3.67 17.95 -13.79
CA VAL A 165 4.26 17.11 -14.83
C VAL A 165 5.48 17.81 -15.40
N ASP A 166 6.61 17.10 -15.43
CA ASP A 166 7.83 17.54 -16.10
C ASP A 166 7.92 16.83 -17.46
N SER A 167 7.76 17.58 -18.54
CA SER A 167 7.85 17.04 -19.91
C SER A 167 9.26 16.60 -20.32
N PHE A 168 10.27 16.91 -19.52
CA PHE A 168 11.67 16.52 -19.76
C PHE A 168 12.04 15.22 -19.02
N ASP A 169 11.20 14.75 -18.11
CA ASP A 169 11.39 13.50 -17.36
C ASP A 169 10.33 12.46 -17.77
N PRO A 170 10.65 11.59 -18.76
CA PRO A 170 9.72 10.56 -19.21
C PRO A 170 9.46 9.48 -18.13
N ASP A 171 10.34 9.35 -17.14
CA ASP A 171 10.26 8.35 -16.08
C ASP A 171 9.66 8.92 -14.78
N GLN A 172 9.03 10.10 -14.86
CA GLN A 172 8.41 10.76 -13.71
C GLN A 172 7.35 9.86 -13.05
N ARG A 173 7.49 9.68 -11.74
CA ARG A 173 6.57 8.87 -10.94
C ARG A 173 5.70 9.72 -10.03
N PHE A 174 4.41 9.38 -9.94
CA PHE A 174 3.42 10.09 -9.11
C PHE A 174 3.13 9.30 -7.84
N ILE A 175 4.08 9.31 -6.92
CA ILE A 175 4.01 8.56 -5.67
C ILE A 175 3.27 9.39 -4.62
N LEU A 176 2.20 8.83 -4.04
CA LEU A 176 1.49 9.45 -2.93
C LEU A 176 2.37 9.41 -1.67
N PRO A 177 2.58 10.56 -1.00
CA PRO A 177 3.57 10.66 0.09
C PRO A 177 3.16 9.91 1.35
N ASN A 178 1.87 9.64 1.53
CA ASN A 178 1.33 9.03 2.74
C ASN A 178 1.12 7.54 2.55
N ALA A 179 1.58 6.76 3.52
CA ALA A 179 1.17 5.37 3.70
C ALA A 179 -0.23 5.29 4.33
N ASN A 180 -0.83 4.11 4.33
CA ASN A 180 -2.11 3.85 5.00
C ASN A 180 -3.32 4.65 4.47
N ILE A 181 -3.30 5.04 3.21
CA ILE A 181 -4.43 5.72 2.57
C ILE A 181 -5.52 4.73 2.16
N ASP A 182 -6.77 5.18 2.15
CA ASP A 182 -7.88 4.47 1.52
C ASP A 182 -7.94 4.84 0.04
N THR A 183 -7.41 3.99 -0.85
CA THR A 183 -7.38 4.24 -2.30
C THR A 183 -8.77 4.36 -2.92
N SER A 184 -9.81 3.81 -2.29
CA SER A 184 -11.19 3.93 -2.78
C SER A 184 -11.75 5.36 -2.62
N THR A 185 -11.09 6.19 -1.82
CA THR A 185 -11.47 7.60 -1.60
C THR A 185 -10.70 8.57 -2.47
N LEU A 186 -9.74 8.09 -3.26
CA LEU A 186 -8.94 8.95 -4.14
C LEU A 186 -9.81 9.70 -5.14
N ARG A 187 -9.48 10.98 -5.29
CA ARG A 187 -10.07 11.86 -6.31
C ARG A 187 -8.95 12.51 -7.09
N VAL A 188 -8.80 12.11 -8.33
CA VAL A 188 -7.74 12.61 -9.21
C VAL A 188 -8.32 13.59 -10.22
N SER A 189 -7.69 14.73 -10.36
CA SER A 189 -8.03 15.71 -11.37
C SER A 189 -6.77 16.28 -12.02
N VAL A 190 -6.82 16.46 -13.32
CA VAL A 190 -5.71 16.99 -14.12
C VAL A 190 -6.06 18.36 -14.66
N LYS A 191 -5.15 19.30 -14.51
CA LYS A 191 -5.24 20.65 -15.08
C LYS A 191 -4.31 20.74 -16.30
N PRO A 192 -4.74 21.39 -17.39
CA PRO A 192 -3.89 21.55 -18.57
C PRO A 192 -2.68 22.46 -18.32
N SER A 193 -2.72 23.31 -17.30
CA SER A 193 -1.60 24.15 -16.86
C SER A 193 -1.76 24.55 -15.40
N ALA A 194 -0.70 24.99 -14.75
CA ALA A 194 -0.70 25.41 -13.34
C ALA A 194 -1.67 26.57 -13.08
N GLY A 195 -1.86 27.48 -14.03
CA GLY A 195 -2.78 28.63 -13.94
C GLY A 195 -4.22 28.33 -14.34
N SER A 196 -4.52 27.12 -14.83
CA SER A 196 -5.87 26.79 -15.27
C SER A 196 -6.84 26.65 -14.10
N ARG A 197 -8.03 27.29 -14.23
CA ARG A 197 -9.16 27.08 -13.33
C ARG A 197 -10.00 25.86 -13.70
N ILE A 198 -9.83 25.35 -14.93
CA ILE A 198 -10.53 24.17 -15.42
C ILE A 198 -9.70 22.94 -15.09
N SER A 199 -10.33 21.95 -14.47
CA SER A 199 -9.73 20.63 -14.21
C SER A 199 -10.63 19.55 -14.79
N ARG A 200 -10.01 18.48 -15.32
CA ARG A 200 -10.71 17.30 -15.78
C ARG A 200 -10.61 16.22 -14.70
N LYS A 201 -11.73 15.69 -14.24
CA LYS A 201 -11.75 14.55 -13.31
C LYS A 201 -11.32 13.30 -14.04
N TYR A 202 -10.46 12.50 -13.40
CA TYR A 202 -10.02 11.20 -13.86
C TYR A 202 -10.65 10.11 -13.01
N THR A 203 -10.94 8.97 -13.62
CA THR A 203 -11.58 7.83 -12.94
C THR A 203 -10.58 6.70 -12.80
N GLN A 204 -10.56 6.05 -11.63
CA GLN A 204 -9.76 4.85 -11.45
C GLN A 204 -10.28 3.73 -12.34
N SER A 205 -9.38 3.06 -13.05
CA SER A 205 -9.68 1.89 -13.87
C SER A 205 -8.91 0.67 -13.36
N ASP A 206 -9.57 -0.48 -13.36
CA ASP A 206 -8.96 -1.77 -13.04
C ASP A 206 -8.65 -2.57 -14.31
N SER A 207 -8.97 -2.03 -15.49
CA SER A 207 -8.83 -2.71 -16.77
C SER A 207 -8.22 -1.79 -17.83
N LEU A 208 -7.47 -2.38 -18.74
CA LEU A 208 -6.95 -1.71 -19.96
C LEU A 208 -7.92 -1.78 -21.14
N PHE A 209 -9.01 -2.53 -21.03
CA PHE A 209 -9.97 -2.67 -22.13
C PHE A 209 -10.75 -1.38 -22.35
N ASN A 210 -10.91 -1.01 -23.63
CA ASN A 210 -11.60 0.21 -24.06
C ASN A 210 -10.99 1.54 -23.56
N VAL A 211 -9.73 1.52 -23.16
CA VAL A 211 -8.98 2.72 -22.79
C VAL A 211 -8.26 3.23 -24.04
N THR A 212 -8.43 4.51 -24.32
CA THR A 212 -7.75 5.23 -25.41
C THR A 212 -6.76 6.24 -24.81
N PRO A 213 -5.78 6.74 -25.56
CA PRO A 213 -4.85 7.76 -25.07
C PRO A 213 -5.53 9.01 -24.50
N SER A 214 -6.75 9.34 -24.96
CA SER A 214 -7.53 10.48 -24.47
C SER A 214 -8.49 10.16 -23.32
N SER A 215 -8.54 8.92 -22.86
CA SER A 215 -9.43 8.51 -21.76
C SER A 215 -8.97 9.11 -20.44
N PRO A 216 -9.85 9.78 -19.64
CA PRO A 216 -9.48 10.35 -18.37
C PRO A 216 -9.49 9.28 -17.28
N VAL A 217 -8.54 8.37 -17.34
CA VAL A 217 -8.40 7.26 -16.39
C VAL A 217 -7.01 7.23 -15.79
N TYR A 218 -6.91 6.62 -14.61
CA TYR A 218 -5.66 6.33 -13.93
C TYR A 218 -5.74 4.95 -13.27
N TRP A 219 -4.58 4.37 -13.00
CA TRP A 219 -4.43 3.13 -12.25
C TRP A 219 -3.71 3.43 -10.95
N VAL A 220 -3.95 2.60 -9.95
CA VAL A 220 -3.29 2.68 -8.64
C VAL A 220 -2.48 1.41 -8.46
N GLN A 221 -1.22 1.58 -8.13
CA GLN A 221 -0.32 0.49 -7.83
C GLN A 221 0.26 0.67 -6.43
N GLU A 222 0.27 -0.41 -5.63
CA GLU A 222 1.01 -0.42 -4.37
C GLU A 222 2.50 -0.57 -4.66
N ILE A 223 3.31 0.23 -3.97
CA ILE A 223 4.78 0.20 -4.00
C ILE A 223 5.31 -0.12 -2.60
N GLU A 224 6.61 0.01 -2.39
CA GLU A 224 7.24 -0.20 -1.09
C GLU A 224 6.62 0.66 0.03
N ASP A 225 6.70 0.19 1.28
CA ASP A 225 6.22 0.88 2.49
C ASP A 225 4.70 1.17 2.49
N GLU A 226 3.88 0.32 1.90
CA GLU A 226 2.42 0.51 1.80
C GLU A 226 2.01 1.85 1.17
N ARG A 227 2.87 2.44 0.35
CA ARG A 227 2.58 3.65 -0.43
C ARG A 227 1.97 3.27 -1.77
N TYR A 228 1.36 4.24 -2.42
CA TYR A 228 0.67 4.05 -3.69
C TYR A 228 1.21 5.01 -4.74
N GLU A 229 1.27 4.52 -5.95
CA GLU A 229 1.64 5.26 -7.14
C GLU A 229 0.45 5.38 -8.07
N LEU A 230 0.27 6.56 -8.65
CA LEU A 230 -0.71 6.80 -9.70
C LEU A 230 -0.04 6.64 -11.06
N ILE A 231 -0.61 5.80 -11.89
CA ILE A 231 -0.13 5.54 -13.25
C ILE A 231 -1.14 6.10 -14.23
N PHE A 232 -0.66 6.85 -15.20
CA PHE A 232 -1.47 7.40 -16.29
C PHE A 232 -1.02 6.75 -17.60
N GLY A 233 -1.90 6.76 -18.61
CA GLY A 233 -1.52 6.33 -19.96
C GLY A 233 -0.66 7.38 -20.67
N ASP A 234 0.14 6.95 -21.60
CA ASP A 234 0.91 7.81 -22.51
C ASP A 234 -0.06 8.42 -23.52
N GLY A 235 -0.59 9.58 -23.20
CA GLY A 235 -1.60 10.30 -23.98
C GLY A 235 -1.15 10.73 -25.38
#